data_b04821f00e14f17e336611430d0b748b
#
_entry.id   b04821f00e14f17e336611430d0b748b
#
_cell.length_a   1.000
_cell.length_b   1.000
_cell.length_c   1.000
_cell.angle_alpha   90.00
_cell.angle_beta   90.00
_cell.angle_gamma   90.00
#
_symmetry.space_group_name_H-M   'P 1'
#
loop_
_entity.id
_entity.type
_entity.pdbx_description
1 polymer ?
#
loop_
_entity_poly.entity_id
_entity_poly.type
_entity_poly.pdbx_seq_one_letter_code
_entity_poly.pdbx_strand_id
1 'polypeptide(L)'
;MAKKTHISETPATAWLKAHGVVFTEHPYEYLEHGGAQHSAAVLGFDPFAVVKTLIMQDEAAKPLAVLMHGNRTVSTKNLARQIGRKSVEPCKPEVANRHSGYLVGGTSPFGLKRAMPVWVEATVLDLPAIWINGGRRG
;
A
#
# COMPACT_ATOMS: atom_id res chain seq x y z
N MET A 1 28.02 0.43 20.57
CA MET A 1 27.28 -0.23 19.49
C MET A 1 26.01 0.56 19.20
N ALA A 2 25.83 0.94 17.97
CA ALA A 2 24.58 1.56 17.62
C ALA A 2 23.43 0.59 17.89
N LYS A 3 22.41 1.04 18.58
CA LYS A 3 21.27 0.22 18.87
C LYS A 3 20.54 -0.08 17.56
N LYS A 4 20.47 -1.33 17.18
CA LYS A 4 19.75 -1.74 15.99
C LYS A 4 18.26 -1.51 16.23
N THR A 5 17.61 -0.78 15.32
CA THR A 5 16.17 -0.57 15.39
C THR A 5 15.48 -1.91 15.24
N HIS A 6 14.67 -2.25 16.22
CA HIS A 6 13.89 -3.46 16.14
C HIS A 6 12.72 -3.26 15.18
N ILE A 7 12.64 -4.10 14.16
CA ILE A 7 11.57 -4.07 13.19
C ILE A 7 10.73 -5.33 13.40
N SER A 8 9.53 -5.14 13.92
CA SER A 8 8.62 -6.26 14.16
C SER A 8 8.14 -6.85 12.85
N GLU A 9 8.02 -8.16 12.81
CA GLU A 9 7.39 -8.83 11.69
C GLU A 9 5.92 -8.44 11.61
N THR A 10 5.44 -8.25 10.38
CA THR A 10 4.04 -7.94 10.08
C THR A 10 3.45 -9.06 9.23
N PRO A 11 2.13 -9.12 9.07
CA PRO A 11 1.54 -10.06 8.11
C PRO A 11 2.13 -9.90 6.70
N ALA A 12 2.45 -8.66 6.31
CA ALA A 12 3.05 -8.38 5.00
C ALA A 12 4.45 -8.97 4.88
N THR A 13 5.33 -8.73 5.86
CA THR A 13 6.70 -9.25 5.80
C THR A 13 6.72 -10.76 5.93
N ALA A 14 5.83 -11.33 6.75
CA ALA A 14 5.69 -12.79 6.85
C ALA A 14 5.24 -13.40 5.51
N TRP A 15 4.29 -12.75 4.84
CA TRP A 15 3.80 -13.19 3.54
C TRP A 15 4.94 -13.17 2.49
N LEU A 16 5.71 -12.08 2.46
CA LEU A 16 6.83 -11.94 1.52
C LEU A 16 7.89 -13.02 1.76
N LYS A 17 8.25 -13.27 3.01
CA LYS A 17 9.22 -14.32 3.36
C LYS A 17 8.71 -15.70 2.96
N ALA A 18 7.44 -15.98 3.23
CA ALA A 18 6.82 -17.26 2.88
C ALA A 18 6.82 -17.52 1.36
N HIS A 19 6.79 -16.45 0.56
CA HIS A 19 6.79 -16.54 -0.90
C HIS A 19 8.18 -16.36 -1.51
N GLY A 20 9.24 -16.35 -0.69
CA GLY A 20 10.61 -16.25 -1.17
C GLY A 20 10.98 -14.91 -1.77
N VAL A 21 10.26 -13.85 -1.43
CA VAL A 21 10.55 -12.51 -1.94
C VAL A 21 11.68 -11.88 -1.13
N VAL A 22 12.72 -11.44 -1.82
CA VAL A 22 13.84 -10.74 -1.19
C VAL A 22 13.50 -9.25 -1.13
N PHE A 23 13.63 -8.66 0.06
CA PHE A 23 13.35 -7.24 0.27
C PHE A 23 14.25 -6.68 1.37
N THR A 24 14.36 -5.35 1.38
CA THR A 24 15.07 -4.63 2.45
C THR A 24 14.07 -3.79 3.22
N GLU A 25 14.38 -3.52 4.48
CA GLU A 25 13.51 -2.77 5.38
C GLU A 25 14.04 -1.35 5.55
N HIS A 26 13.14 -0.36 5.51
CA HIS A 26 13.50 1.06 5.57
C HIS A 26 12.58 1.77 6.56
N PRO A 27 12.86 1.68 7.87
CA PRO A 27 12.05 2.37 8.86
C PRO A 27 12.22 3.89 8.76
N TYR A 28 11.14 4.62 9.05
CA TYR A 28 11.14 6.07 9.05
C TYR A 28 10.18 6.59 10.12
N GLU A 29 10.34 7.85 10.48
CA GLU A 29 9.42 8.49 11.43
C GLU A 29 8.09 8.77 10.75
N TYR A 30 7.02 8.17 11.28
CA TYR A 30 5.68 8.33 10.73
C TYR A 30 5.14 9.73 10.98
N LEU A 31 4.55 10.33 9.94
CA LEU A 31 3.84 11.60 10.03
C LEU A 31 2.38 11.36 9.63
N GLU A 32 1.46 11.68 10.52
CA GLU A 32 0.03 11.53 10.23
C GLU A 32 -0.34 12.37 9.01
N HIS A 33 -1.06 11.77 8.08
CA HIS A 33 -1.42 12.35 6.78
C HIS A 33 -0.23 12.68 5.86
N GLY A 34 0.98 12.24 6.21
CA GLY A 34 2.15 12.47 5.37
C GLY A 34 2.13 11.65 4.09
N GLY A 35 1.64 10.41 4.18
CA GLY A 35 1.50 9.52 3.04
C GLY A 35 2.81 9.11 2.38
N ALA A 36 2.70 8.62 1.15
CA ALA A 36 3.85 8.12 0.40
C ALA A 36 4.85 9.23 0.06
N GLN A 37 4.38 10.46 -0.14
CA GLN A 37 5.30 11.57 -0.43
C GLN A 37 6.18 11.90 0.77
N HIS A 38 5.65 11.83 1.98
CA HIS A 38 6.44 12.03 3.19
C HIS A 38 7.51 10.94 3.34
N SER A 39 7.12 9.68 3.21
CA SER A 39 8.08 8.58 3.33
C SER A 39 9.15 8.65 2.26
N ALA A 40 8.79 9.00 1.03
CA ALA A 40 9.75 9.18 -0.05
C ALA A 40 10.75 10.28 0.29
N ALA A 41 10.30 11.42 0.79
CA ALA A 41 11.15 12.55 1.14
C ALA A 41 12.11 12.20 2.28
N VAL A 42 11.60 11.56 3.34
CA VAL A 42 12.41 11.20 4.51
C VAL A 42 13.47 10.15 4.15
N LEU A 43 13.12 9.18 3.33
CA LEU A 43 14.02 8.09 2.95
C LEU A 43 14.88 8.43 1.73
N GLY A 44 14.62 9.55 1.06
CA GLY A 44 15.41 9.96 -0.10
C GLY A 44 15.05 9.16 -1.36
N PHE A 45 13.86 8.63 -1.45
CA PHE A 45 13.41 7.85 -2.61
C PHE A 45 12.57 8.71 -3.56
N ASP A 46 12.57 8.32 -4.84
CA ASP A 46 11.71 8.93 -5.84
C ASP A 46 10.24 8.58 -5.52
N PRO A 47 9.37 9.57 -5.30
CA PRO A 47 7.97 9.29 -4.98
C PRO A 47 7.23 8.52 -6.07
N PHE A 48 7.71 8.58 -7.32
CA PHE A 48 7.15 7.76 -8.39
C PHE A 48 7.39 6.26 -8.17
N ALA A 49 8.49 5.91 -7.51
CA ALA A 49 8.85 4.53 -7.18
C ALA A 49 8.35 4.09 -5.80
N VAL A 50 7.83 5.01 -4.99
CA VAL A 50 7.19 4.68 -3.71
C VAL A 50 5.72 4.41 -4.01
N VAL A 51 5.31 3.16 -3.84
CA VAL A 51 3.96 2.71 -4.20
C VAL A 51 3.07 2.75 -2.97
N LYS A 52 1.93 3.39 -3.10
CA LYS A 52 0.91 3.43 -2.04
C LYS A 52 -0.16 2.38 -2.30
N THR A 53 -0.71 1.84 -1.22
CA THR A 53 -1.78 0.86 -1.24
C THR A 53 -3.04 1.50 -0.71
N LEU A 54 -4.07 1.53 -1.53
CA LEU A 54 -5.35 2.16 -1.21
C LEU A 54 -6.43 1.09 -1.16
N ILE A 55 -7.20 1.05 -0.07
CA ILE A 55 -8.35 0.16 0.02
C ILE A 55 -9.57 0.92 -0.43
N MET A 56 -10.21 0.41 -1.46
CA MET A 56 -11.40 1.01 -2.06
C MET A 56 -12.54 0.02 -2.04
N GLN A 57 -13.71 0.46 -2.43
CA GLN A 57 -14.89 -0.40 -2.53
C GLN A 57 -15.66 -0.06 -3.80
N ASP A 58 -16.36 -1.07 -4.34
CA ASP A 58 -17.23 -0.87 -5.50
C ASP A 58 -18.64 -0.48 -5.05
N GLU A 59 -19.56 -0.38 -6.01
CA GLU A 59 -20.97 0.00 -5.73
C GLU A 59 -21.68 -0.99 -4.82
N ALA A 60 -21.21 -2.22 -4.72
CA ALA A 60 -21.75 -3.24 -3.83
C ALA A 60 -21.00 -3.31 -2.49
N ALA A 61 -20.20 -2.30 -2.19
CA ALA A 61 -19.34 -2.22 -0.99
C ALA A 61 -18.35 -3.38 -0.89
N LYS A 62 -17.98 -4.00 -2.01
CA LYS A 62 -16.95 -5.04 -2.02
C LYS A 62 -15.57 -4.40 -2.07
N PRO A 63 -14.65 -4.81 -1.18
CA PRO A 63 -13.33 -4.19 -1.11
C PRO A 63 -12.42 -4.62 -2.25
N LEU A 64 -11.53 -3.73 -2.61
CA LEU A 64 -10.42 -3.99 -3.52
C LEU A 64 -9.23 -3.14 -3.09
N ALA A 65 -8.02 -3.61 -3.41
CA ALA A 65 -6.80 -2.87 -3.16
C ALA A 65 -6.28 -2.30 -4.47
N VAL A 66 -5.79 -1.07 -4.43
CA VAL A 66 -5.24 -0.38 -5.59
C VAL A 66 -3.83 0.09 -5.26
N LEU A 67 -2.88 -0.27 -6.11
CA LEU A 67 -1.49 0.14 -5.98
C LEU A 67 -1.20 1.24 -7.00
N MET A 68 -0.71 2.37 -6.51
CA MET A 68 -0.46 3.55 -7.32
C MET A 68 0.86 4.20 -6.92
N HIS A 69 1.50 4.89 -7.87
CA HIS A 69 2.67 5.72 -7.59
C HIS A 69 2.36 6.73 -6.49
N GLY A 70 3.32 6.95 -5.61
CA GLY A 70 3.14 7.85 -4.46
C GLY A 70 2.78 9.28 -4.84
N ASN A 71 3.22 9.74 -6.02
CA ASN A 71 2.97 11.08 -6.53
C ASN A 71 1.86 11.14 -7.59
N ARG A 72 1.03 10.11 -7.69
CA ARG A 72 -0.09 10.06 -8.63
C ARG A 72 -1.39 9.79 -7.90
N THR A 73 -2.48 10.18 -8.53
CA THR A 73 -3.82 9.98 -7.98
C THR A 73 -4.56 8.94 -8.81
N VAL A 74 -5.33 8.08 -8.15
CA VAL A 74 -6.16 7.10 -8.83
C VAL A 74 -7.37 7.80 -9.43
N SER A 75 -7.58 7.60 -10.74
CA SER A 75 -8.83 7.97 -11.36
C SER A 75 -9.86 6.88 -11.08
N THR A 76 -10.71 7.10 -10.08
CA THR A 76 -11.71 6.11 -9.69
C THR A 76 -12.71 5.82 -10.80
N LYS A 77 -13.02 6.83 -11.60
CA LYS A 77 -13.91 6.68 -12.75
C LYS A 77 -13.32 5.75 -13.81
N ASN A 78 -12.05 5.98 -14.16
CA ASN A 78 -11.36 5.14 -15.14
C ASN A 78 -11.16 3.72 -14.60
N LEU A 79 -10.81 3.60 -13.34
CA LEU A 79 -10.64 2.29 -12.70
C LEU A 79 -11.95 1.50 -12.74
N ALA A 80 -13.06 2.11 -12.34
CA ALA A 80 -14.36 1.45 -12.36
C ALA A 80 -14.71 0.94 -13.76
N ARG A 81 -14.45 1.77 -14.79
CA ARG A 81 -14.67 1.38 -16.18
C ARG A 81 -13.82 0.19 -16.57
N GLN A 82 -12.54 0.21 -16.24
CA GLN A 82 -11.60 -0.85 -16.64
C GLN A 82 -11.90 -2.19 -15.96
N ILE A 83 -12.37 -2.18 -14.71
CA ILE A 83 -12.64 -3.41 -13.97
C ILE A 83 -14.10 -3.84 -14.05
N GLY A 84 -14.93 -3.13 -14.82
CA GLY A 84 -16.32 -3.49 -15.04
C GLY A 84 -17.22 -3.24 -13.83
N ARG A 85 -16.94 -2.19 -13.06
CA ARG A 85 -17.77 -1.77 -11.93
C ARG A 85 -18.50 -0.47 -12.26
N LYS A 86 -19.62 -0.24 -11.59
CA LYS A 86 -20.39 1.00 -11.77
C LYS A 86 -19.67 2.18 -11.12
N SER A 87 -19.11 1.95 -9.95
CA SER A 87 -18.36 2.97 -9.23
C SER A 87 -17.29 2.33 -8.36
N VAL A 88 -16.24 3.12 -8.06
CA VAL A 88 -15.20 2.77 -7.12
C VAL A 88 -14.92 4.03 -6.31
N GLU A 89 -14.81 3.86 -4.99
CA GLU A 89 -14.51 4.97 -4.09
C GLU A 89 -13.58 4.50 -2.97
N PRO A 90 -12.77 5.39 -2.38
CA PRO A 90 -11.96 5.05 -1.22
C PRO A 90 -12.85 4.64 -0.05
N CYS A 91 -12.45 3.60 0.68
CA CYS A 91 -13.11 3.24 1.92
C CYS A 91 -12.81 4.29 2.99
N LYS A 92 -13.74 4.47 3.93
CA LYS A 92 -13.44 5.22 5.16
C LYS A 92 -12.32 4.51 5.92
N PRO A 93 -11.48 5.24 6.67
CA PRO A 93 -10.33 4.64 7.36
C PRO A 93 -10.68 3.41 8.20
N GLU A 94 -11.75 3.46 9.00
CA GLU A 94 -12.14 2.34 9.83
C GLU A 94 -12.60 1.11 9.01
N VAL A 95 -13.18 1.34 7.85
CA VAL A 95 -13.60 0.27 6.94
C VAL A 95 -12.37 -0.33 6.27
N ALA A 96 -11.46 0.51 5.80
CA ALA A 96 -10.21 0.06 5.20
C ALA A 96 -9.38 -0.76 6.20
N ASN A 97 -9.28 -0.30 7.44
CA ASN A 97 -8.55 -1.01 8.49
C ASN A 97 -9.16 -2.40 8.75
N ARG A 98 -10.47 -2.48 8.79
CA ARG A 98 -11.17 -3.75 9.01
C ARG A 98 -10.92 -4.75 7.90
N HIS A 99 -10.94 -4.30 6.65
CA HIS A 99 -10.72 -5.18 5.50
C HIS A 99 -9.27 -5.59 5.34
N SER A 100 -8.34 -4.68 5.48
CA SER A 100 -6.93 -4.92 5.22
C SER A 100 -6.22 -5.62 6.38
N GLY A 101 -6.64 -5.36 7.60
CA GLY A 101 -5.91 -5.77 8.80
C GLY A 101 -4.76 -4.85 9.15
N TYR A 102 -4.64 -3.72 8.47
CA TYR A 102 -3.61 -2.70 8.71
C TYR A 102 -4.26 -1.36 9.03
N LEU A 103 -3.52 -0.48 9.68
CA LEU A 103 -3.97 0.89 9.88
C LEU A 103 -3.67 1.71 8.62
N VAL A 104 -4.57 2.63 8.28
CA VAL A 104 -4.32 3.58 7.19
C VAL A 104 -3.02 4.33 7.48
N GLY A 105 -2.16 4.44 6.48
CA GLY A 105 -0.78 4.92 6.62
C GLY A 105 0.23 3.79 6.76
N GLY A 106 -0.23 2.57 7.06
CA GLY A 106 0.58 1.37 7.13
C GLY A 106 0.04 0.22 6.32
N THR A 107 -0.89 0.48 5.40
CA THR A 107 -1.54 -0.56 4.61
C THR A 107 -0.57 -1.17 3.59
N SER A 108 -0.52 -2.49 3.55
CA SER A 108 0.24 -3.26 2.57
C SER A 108 -0.70 -4.13 1.74
N PRO A 109 -0.37 -4.43 0.49
CA PRO A 109 -1.16 -5.37 -0.32
C PRO A 109 -0.86 -6.82 0.03
N PHE A 110 0.19 -7.08 0.80
CA PHE A 110 0.61 -8.43 1.15
C PHE A 110 0.01 -8.84 2.49
N GLY A 111 -0.43 -10.10 2.59
CA GLY A 111 -0.98 -10.61 3.83
C GLY A 111 -2.27 -9.92 4.26
N LEU A 112 -3.10 -9.52 3.34
CA LEU A 112 -4.38 -8.87 3.63
C LEU A 112 -5.28 -9.80 4.45
N LYS A 113 -5.91 -9.25 5.48
CA LYS A 113 -6.79 -10.02 6.37
C LYS A 113 -7.97 -10.60 5.62
N ARG A 114 -8.57 -9.83 4.71
CA ARG A 114 -9.67 -10.28 3.86
C ARG A 114 -9.17 -10.43 2.43
N ALA A 115 -9.48 -11.55 1.80
CA ALA A 115 -9.15 -11.75 0.39
C ALA A 115 -9.91 -10.73 -0.46
N MET A 116 -9.19 -10.07 -1.36
CA MET A 116 -9.79 -9.08 -2.26
C MET A 116 -8.93 -8.96 -3.52
N PRO A 117 -9.52 -8.51 -4.64
CA PRO A 117 -8.74 -8.22 -5.82
C PRO A 117 -7.72 -7.12 -5.56
N VAL A 118 -6.53 -7.26 -6.15
CA VAL A 118 -5.48 -6.25 -6.10
C VAL A 118 -5.24 -5.75 -7.52
N TRP A 119 -5.43 -4.45 -7.72
CA TRP A 119 -5.22 -3.80 -9.00
C TRP A 119 -4.01 -2.89 -8.91
N VAL A 120 -3.17 -2.91 -9.92
CA VAL A 120 -1.95 -2.11 -9.94
C VAL A 120 -1.95 -1.20 -11.17
N GLU A 121 -1.52 0.06 -10.98
CA GLU A 121 -1.23 0.94 -12.11
C GLU A 121 -0.16 0.28 -12.97
N ALA A 122 -0.46 0.09 -14.26
CA ALA A 122 0.41 -0.68 -15.16
C ALA A 122 1.85 -0.18 -15.16
N THR A 123 2.05 1.12 -15.07
CA THR A 123 3.40 1.72 -15.10
C THR A 123 4.23 1.41 -13.86
N VAL A 124 3.61 0.98 -12.75
CA VAL A 124 4.35 0.48 -11.58
C VAL A 124 5.17 -0.75 -11.97
N LEU A 125 4.62 -1.60 -12.82
CA LEU A 125 5.28 -2.83 -13.26
C LEU A 125 6.49 -2.58 -14.16
N ASP A 126 6.66 -1.37 -14.67
CA ASP A 126 7.81 -0.99 -15.48
C ASP A 126 9.02 -0.56 -14.64
N LEU A 127 8.83 -0.38 -13.33
CA LEU A 127 9.90 0.04 -12.44
C LEU A 127 10.83 -1.14 -12.10
N PRO A 128 12.15 -0.91 -12.07
CA PRO A 128 13.11 -1.96 -11.70
C PRO A 128 13.01 -2.35 -10.23
N ALA A 129 12.57 -1.42 -9.37
CA ALA A 129 12.36 -1.65 -7.95
C ALA A 129 11.32 -0.67 -7.45
N ILE A 130 10.63 -1.07 -6.39
CA ILE A 130 9.66 -0.21 -5.72
C ILE A 130 9.89 -0.24 -4.21
N TRP A 131 9.43 0.83 -3.55
CA TRP A 131 9.34 0.89 -2.09
C TRP A 131 7.87 0.93 -1.74
N ILE A 132 7.45 0.02 -0.91
CA ILE A 132 6.04 -0.16 -0.57
C ILE A 132 5.91 -0.38 0.93
N ASN A 133 4.77 -0.02 1.49
CA ASN A 133 4.56 -0.16 2.92
C ASN A 133 4.58 -1.64 3.34
N GLY A 134 5.28 -1.92 4.41
CA GLY A 134 5.44 -3.27 4.95
C GLY A 134 4.43 -3.64 6.03
N GLY A 135 3.36 -2.89 6.19
CA GLY A 135 2.29 -3.21 7.13
C GLY A 135 2.39 -2.51 8.48
N ARG A 136 3.19 -1.44 8.56
CA ARG A 136 3.34 -0.60 9.76
C ARG A 136 3.41 0.86 9.36
N ARG A 137 2.96 1.72 10.28
CA ARG A 137 3.19 3.16 10.16
C ARG A 137 4.67 3.45 10.48
N GLY A 138 5.41 3.86 9.46
CA GLY A 138 6.85 4.12 9.58
C GLY A 138 7.73 2.93 9.23
#